data_c121af17d6066da347405f3323df562e
#
_entry.id   c121af17d6066da347405f3323df562e
#
_cell.length_a   1.000
_cell.length_b   1.000
_cell.length_c   1.000
_cell.angle_alpha   90.00
_cell.angle_beta   90.00
_cell.angle_gamma   90.00
#
_symmetry.space_group_name_H-M   'P 1'
#
loop_
_entity.id
_entity.type
_entity.pdbx_description
1 polymer ?
#
loop_
_entity_poly.entity_id
_entity_poly.type
_entity_poly.pdbx_seq_one_letter_code
_entity_poly.pdbx_strand_id
1 'polypeptide(L)'
;LRLVGSEMCIRDRKEGFMSGDILLNLDSEDEGEIFIGCAGGIDSVAEFTYKEVEVPAGYFFFKVEVKGLKGGHSGGDIHLGRGNANKILNRFLTRMATRHDLYLCEINGGNLRNAIPREAYAICAVPEDAKHDVRTELNIFTSEVENELSVTEPDLRLVLESETPRKTAIDQDTTARLLKALYAAPHGVYAMSQD
;
A
#
# COMPACT_ATOMS: atom_id res chain seq x y z
N LEU A 1 -7.23 -6.36 -33.17
CA LEU A 1 -6.06 -5.97 -32.37
C LEU A 1 -6.56 -5.39 -31.06
N ARG A 2 -6.52 -6.17 -30.01
CA ARG A 2 -6.82 -5.68 -28.66
C ARG A 2 -5.47 -5.25 -28.08
N LEU A 3 -5.21 -3.97 -28.10
CA LEU A 3 -4.19 -3.37 -27.26
C LEU A 3 -4.64 -3.55 -25.80
N VAL A 4 -4.26 -4.65 -25.21
CA VAL A 4 -4.30 -4.79 -23.77
C VAL A 4 -2.91 -4.37 -23.33
N GLY A 5 -2.80 -3.12 -22.98
CA GLY A 5 -1.64 -2.63 -22.28
C GLY A 5 -1.46 -3.46 -21.03
N SER A 6 -0.23 -3.75 -20.72
CA SER A 6 0.26 -4.26 -19.48
C SER A 6 0.42 -5.77 -19.32
N GLU A 7 1.26 -6.06 -18.45
CA GLU A 7 1.84 -7.25 -17.86
C GLU A 7 0.90 -8.47 -17.70
N MET A 8 -0.42 -8.30 -17.65
CA MET A 8 -1.36 -9.42 -17.60
C MET A 8 -1.29 -10.34 -18.82
N CYS A 9 -0.95 -9.78 -19.99
CA CYS A 9 -0.89 -10.58 -21.23
C CYS A 9 0.40 -11.38 -21.39
N ILE A 10 1.46 -11.03 -20.66
CA ILE A 10 2.76 -11.71 -20.75
C ILE A 10 2.70 -13.09 -20.05
N ARG A 11 1.92 -13.20 -18.98
CA ARG A 11 1.80 -14.45 -18.20
C ARG A 11 1.08 -15.57 -18.94
N ASP A 12 0.16 -15.22 -19.84
CA ASP A 12 -0.69 -16.18 -20.52
C ASP A 12 -0.15 -16.59 -21.89
N ARG A 13 1.03 -16.10 -22.28
CA ARG A 13 1.65 -16.49 -23.55
C ARG A 13 2.20 -17.91 -23.46
N LYS A 14 1.70 -18.76 -24.32
CA LYS A 14 2.18 -20.11 -24.46
C LYS A 14 3.50 -20.13 -25.22
N GLU A 15 4.34 -21.09 -24.92
CA GLU A 15 5.54 -21.40 -25.72
C GLU A 15 5.17 -21.55 -27.20
N GLY A 16 5.96 -20.97 -28.09
CA GLY A 16 5.69 -20.98 -29.53
C GLY A 16 4.70 -19.94 -30.05
N PHE A 17 4.22 -19.01 -29.20
CA PHE A 17 3.35 -17.91 -29.63
C PHE A 17 4.02 -16.94 -30.61
N MET A 18 5.34 -16.79 -30.51
CA MET A 18 6.16 -16.00 -31.42
C MET A 18 7.10 -16.94 -32.17
N SER A 19 7.16 -16.80 -33.50
CA SER A 19 8.00 -17.60 -34.39
C SER A 19 9.03 -16.77 -35.16
N GLY A 20 9.16 -15.48 -34.83
CA GLY A 20 10.14 -14.59 -35.46
C GLY A 20 11.54 -14.75 -34.86
N ASP A 21 12.56 -14.66 -35.67
CA ASP A 21 13.98 -14.69 -35.24
C ASP A 21 14.42 -13.37 -34.58
N ILE A 22 13.69 -12.29 -34.84
CA ILE A 22 13.98 -10.94 -34.32
C ILE A 22 12.71 -10.36 -33.71
N LEU A 23 12.77 -9.92 -32.46
CA LEU A 23 11.70 -9.21 -31.76
C LEU A 23 12.10 -7.73 -31.59
N LEU A 24 11.33 -6.84 -32.20
CA LEU A 24 11.43 -5.40 -31.97
C LEU A 24 10.31 -4.97 -31.02
N ASN A 25 10.66 -4.72 -29.78
CA ASN A 25 9.74 -4.13 -28.81
C ASN A 25 9.80 -2.60 -28.90
N LEU A 26 8.69 -1.99 -29.31
CA LEU A 26 8.56 -0.54 -29.48
C LEU A 26 7.95 0.16 -28.26
N ASP A 27 7.84 -0.54 -27.14
CA ASP A 27 7.27 -0.03 -25.88
C ASP A 27 8.36 0.59 -24.98
N SER A 28 9.30 1.33 -25.58
CA SER A 28 10.31 2.13 -24.88
C SER A 28 9.85 3.58 -24.81
N GLU A 29 9.99 4.22 -23.66
CA GLU A 29 9.62 5.61 -23.41
C GLU A 29 10.80 6.58 -23.61
N ASP A 30 12.04 6.08 -23.68
CA ASP A 30 13.23 6.91 -23.79
C ASP A 30 13.61 7.11 -25.26
N GLU A 31 13.47 8.34 -25.73
CA GLU A 31 13.75 8.71 -27.12
C GLU A 31 15.26 8.64 -27.42
N GLY A 32 15.61 7.95 -28.50
CA GLY A 32 17.00 7.83 -28.96
C GLY A 32 17.80 6.72 -28.26
N GLU A 33 17.19 5.92 -27.40
CA GLU A 33 17.83 4.80 -26.72
C GLU A 33 17.35 3.43 -27.26
N ILE A 34 18.25 2.47 -27.30
CA ILE A 34 17.94 1.07 -27.64
C ILE A 34 18.25 0.19 -26.44
N PHE A 35 17.21 -0.44 -25.89
CA PHE A 35 17.35 -1.39 -24.80
C PHE A 35 17.53 -2.80 -25.34
N ILE A 36 18.63 -3.46 -24.96
CA ILE A 36 18.96 -4.82 -25.38
C ILE A 36 18.63 -5.87 -24.31
N GLY A 37 18.02 -5.45 -23.20
CA GLY A 37 17.59 -6.30 -22.11
C GLY A 37 16.41 -5.67 -21.36
N CYS A 38 15.84 -6.42 -20.44
CA CYS A 38 14.80 -5.91 -19.54
C CYS A 38 14.93 -6.53 -18.15
N ALA A 39 14.42 -5.83 -17.15
CA ALA A 39 14.29 -6.36 -15.81
C ALA A 39 13.17 -7.41 -15.75
N GLY A 40 13.37 -8.42 -14.94
CA GLY A 40 12.33 -9.38 -14.58
C GLY A 40 11.50 -8.87 -13.40
N GLY A 41 10.37 -9.54 -13.14
CA GLY A 41 9.51 -9.25 -11.99
C GLY A 41 8.94 -10.51 -11.38
N ILE A 42 8.69 -10.46 -10.08
CA ILE A 42 7.98 -11.50 -9.34
C ILE A 42 6.84 -10.85 -8.57
N ASP A 43 5.61 -11.32 -8.83
CA ASP A 43 4.46 -10.96 -8.01
C ASP A 43 4.31 -11.97 -6.87
N SER A 44 4.19 -11.47 -5.66
CA SER A 44 3.87 -12.27 -4.49
C SER A 44 2.49 -11.87 -3.96
N VAL A 45 1.58 -12.83 -3.94
CA VAL A 45 0.23 -12.63 -3.39
C VAL A 45 0.15 -13.34 -2.05
N ALA A 46 -0.15 -12.58 -0.99
CA ALA A 46 -0.41 -13.13 0.34
C ALA A 46 -1.92 -13.09 0.60
N GLU A 47 -2.49 -14.26 0.87
CA GLU A 47 -3.91 -14.41 1.23
C GLU A 47 -4.04 -14.63 2.74
N PHE A 48 -4.91 -13.85 3.38
CA PHE A 48 -5.24 -13.97 4.78
C PHE A 48 -6.68 -14.42 4.95
N THR A 49 -6.85 -15.66 5.40
CA THR A 49 -8.16 -16.11 5.87
C THR A 49 -8.39 -15.57 7.28
N TYR A 50 -9.53 -14.97 7.53
CA TYR A 50 -9.87 -14.39 8.82
C TYR A 50 -11.27 -14.82 9.27
N LYS A 51 -11.53 -14.65 10.56
CA LYS A 51 -12.86 -14.78 11.14
C LYS A 51 -13.41 -13.39 11.44
N GLU A 52 -14.69 -13.22 11.21
CA GLU A 52 -15.38 -12.03 11.69
C GLU A 52 -15.66 -12.16 13.20
N VAL A 53 -15.33 -11.13 13.95
CA VAL A 53 -15.62 -11.02 15.38
C VAL A 53 -16.49 -9.79 15.63
N GLU A 54 -17.40 -9.87 16.59
CA GLU A 54 -18.23 -8.73 16.96
C GLU A 54 -17.37 -7.66 17.66
N VAL A 55 -17.60 -6.39 17.27
CA VAL A 55 -17.00 -5.26 17.97
C VAL A 55 -17.83 -4.97 19.23
N PRO A 56 -17.20 -4.91 20.42
CA PRO A 56 -17.93 -4.65 21.66
C PRO A 56 -18.66 -3.29 21.64
N ALA A 57 -19.71 -3.18 22.45
CA ALA A 57 -20.38 -1.90 22.66
C ALA A 57 -19.45 -0.89 23.36
N GLY A 58 -19.63 0.40 23.09
CA GLY A 58 -18.80 1.45 23.70
C GLY A 58 -17.48 1.68 22.97
N TYR A 59 -17.41 1.35 21.69
CA TYR A 59 -16.27 1.63 20.83
C TYR A 59 -16.53 2.82 19.93
N PHE A 60 -15.50 3.63 19.74
CA PHE A 60 -15.44 4.75 18.78
C PHE A 60 -14.95 4.22 17.43
N PHE A 61 -15.77 4.41 16.39
CA PHE A 61 -15.43 4.04 15.02
C PHE A 61 -14.88 5.24 14.26
N PHE A 62 -13.80 5.00 13.52
CA PHE A 62 -13.17 6.03 12.70
C PHE A 62 -12.61 5.44 11.41
N LYS A 63 -12.60 6.27 10.39
CA LYS A 63 -11.85 6.05 9.16
C LYS A 63 -10.57 6.88 9.23
N VAL A 64 -9.44 6.26 8.99
CA VAL A 64 -8.16 6.94 8.78
C VAL A 64 -7.75 6.76 7.33
N GLU A 65 -7.32 7.84 6.68
CA GLU A 65 -6.98 7.87 5.27
C GLU A 65 -5.65 8.59 5.06
N VAL A 66 -4.79 7.98 4.22
CA VAL A 66 -3.55 8.57 3.69
C VAL A 66 -3.82 8.90 2.25
N LYS A 67 -3.55 10.15 1.84
CA LYS A 67 -3.77 10.63 0.47
C LYS A 67 -2.83 11.78 0.09
N GLY A 68 -2.88 12.18 -1.17
CA GLY A 68 -2.07 13.29 -1.69
C GLY A 68 -0.65 12.89 -2.04
N LEU A 69 -0.32 11.61 -2.06
CA LEU A 69 0.98 11.12 -2.51
C LEU A 69 1.09 11.15 -4.04
N LYS A 70 2.30 11.38 -4.55
CA LYS A 70 2.59 11.40 -5.99
C LYS A 70 2.40 10.04 -6.66
N GLY A 71 2.76 8.96 -5.95
CA GLY A 71 2.81 7.64 -6.54
C GLY A 71 3.90 7.53 -7.60
N GLY A 72 3.72 6.64 -8.55
CA GLY A 72 4.66 6.42 -9.64
C GLY A 72 4.75 4.95 -10.05
N HIS A 73 5.58 4.65 -11.02
CA HIS A 73 5.84 3.29 -11.45
C HIS A 73 6.66 2.54 -10.40
N SER A 74 6.24 1.33 -10.04
CA SER A 74 6.89 0.53 -8.99
C SER A 74 8.30 0.04 -9.36
N GLY A 75 8.68 0.10 -10.61
CA GLY A 75 10.04 -0.15 -11.10
C GLY A 75 10.78 1.15 -11.39
N GLY A 76 10.34 1.93 -12.39
CA GLY A 76 11.02 3.13 -12.86
C GLY A 76 11.17 4.24 -11.83
N ASP A 77 10.17 4.43 -10.95
CA ASP A 77 10.16 5.52 -9.95
C ASP A 77 10.52 5.08 -8.53
N ILE A 78 10.78 3.79 -8.30
CA ILE A 78 10.97 3.25 -6.94
C ILE A 78 12.18 3.84 -6.21
N HIS A 79 13.17 4.30 -6.96
CA HIS A 79 14.39 4.92 -6.43
C HIS A 79 14.21 6.40 -6.01
N LEU A 80 13.08 7.02 -6.35
CA LEU A 80 12.84 8.45 -6.10
C LEU A 80 12.44 8.76 -4.64
N GLY A 81 12.38 7.76 -3.76
CA GLY A 81 12.04 7.97 -2.35
C GLY A 81 10.60 8.45 -2.12
N ARG A 82 9.68 8.14 -3.05
CA ARG A 82 8.26 8.51 -2.92
C ARG A 82 7.57 7.72 -1.82
N GLY A 83 6.58 8.34 -1.20
CA GLY A 83 5.78 7.72 -0.14
C GLY A 83 4.92 6.58 -0.67
N ASN A 84 4.71 5.57 0.18
CA ASN A 84 3.79 4.47 -0.06
C ASN A 84 2.66 4.53 0.96
N ALA A 85 1.44 4.81 0.50
CA ALA A 85 0.28 5.00 1.36
C ALA A 85 0.01 3.79 2.26
N ASN A 86 0.16 2.56 1.75
CA ASN A 86 -0.03 1.34 2.54
C ASN A 86 0.98 1.25 3.70
N LYS A 87 2.23 1.63 3.46
CA LYS A 87 3.28 1.63 4.50
C LYS A 87 3.02 2.69 5.56
N ILE A 88 2.64 3.90 5.14
CA ILE A 88 2.33 5.00 6.05
C ILE A 88 1.11 4.64 6.91
N LEU A 89 0.02 4.20 6.29
CA LEU A 89 -1.18 3.75 7.00
C LEU A 89 -0.86 2.65 8.01
N ASN A 90 -0.12 1.62 7.59
CA ASN A 90 0.23 0.50 8.44
C ASN A 90 1.09 0.91 9.65
N ARG A 91 1.99 1.88 9.49
CA ARG A 91 2.78 2.44 10.62
C ARG A 91 1.86 3.03 11.68
N PHE A 92 0.86 3.82 11.28
CA PHE A 92 -0.13 4.37 12.20
C PHE A 92 -0.95 3.26 12.87
N LEU A 93 -1.51 2.33 12.09
CA LEU A 93 -2.32 1.23 12.64
C LEU A 93 -1.53 0.36 13.63
N THR A 94 -0.26 0.10 13.35
CA THR A 94 0.62 -0.65 14.25
C THR A 94 0.82 0.08 15.58
N ARG A 95 0.99 1.42 15.57
CA ARG A 95 1.06 2.23 16.80
C ARG A 95 -0.23 2.13 17.60
N MET A 96 -1.38 2.23 16.91
CA MET A 96 -2.68 2.14 17.57
C MET A 96 -2.94 0.76 18.16
N ALA A 97 -2.66 -0.31 17.40
CA ALA A 97 -2.83 -1.69 17.86
C ALA A 97 -1.88 -2.08 19.01
N THR A 98 -0.77 -1.36 19.19
CA THR A 98 0.16 -1.59 20.30
C THR A 98 -0.31 -0.91 21.60
N ARG A 99 -1.07 0.16 21.50
CA ARG A 99 -1.46 1.00 22.64
C ARG A 99 -2.90 0.79 23.07
N HIS A 100 -3.75 0.38 22.15
CA HIS A 100 -5.19 0.28 22.36
C HIS A 100 -5.72 -1.07 21.86
N ASP A 101 -6.86 -1.46 22.35
CA ASP A 101 -7.61 -2.60 21.82
C ASP A 101 -8.27 -2.21 20.49
N LEU A 102 -7.48 -2.29 19.41
CA LEU A 102 -7.88 -1.88 18.07
C LEU A 102 -8.60 -3.03 17.36
N TYR A 103 -9.79 -2.77 16.88
CA TYR A 103 -10.51 -3.62 15.93
C TYR A 103 -10.35 -3.07 14.50
N LEU A 104 -9.83 -3.87 13.59
CA LEU A 104 -9.71 -3.54 12.18
C LEU A 104 -10.94 -4.05 11.43
N CYS A 105 -11.80 -3.15 10.97
CA CYS A 105 -13.01 -3.51 10.22
C CYS A 105 -12.77 -3.61 8.72
N GLU A 106 -11.93 -2.74 8.18
CA GLU A 106 -11.64 -2.67 6.74
C GLU A 106 -10.27 -2.04 6.53
N ILE A 107 -9.54 -2.50 5.53
CA ILE A 107 -8.32 -1.87 5.04
C ILE A 107 -8.25 -1.99 3.52
N ASN A 108 -7.88 -0.91 2.85
CA ASN A 108 -7.75 -0.86 1.41
C ASN A 108 -6.67 0.16 1.01
N GLY A 109 -5.95 -0.14 -0.08
CA GLY A 109 -4.97 0.80 -0.63
C GLY A 109 -4.22 0.21 -1.81
N GLY A 110 -3.91 1.10 -2.77
CA GLY A 110 -3.33 0.72 -4.04
C GLY A 110 -4.34 0.04 -4.96
N ASN A 111 -4.32 0.39 -6.23
CA ASN A 111 -5.25 -0.13 -7.23
C ASN A 111 -4.54 -0.77 -8.42
N LEU A 112 -3.23 -0.58 -8.56
CA LEU A 112 -2.40 -1.10 -9.64
C LEU A 112 -1.16 -1.78 -9.07
N ARG A 113 -0.82 -2.98 -9.57
CA ARG A 113 0.34 -3.74 -9.11
C ARG A 113 1.67 -3.10 -9.48
N ASN A 114 1.71 -2.40 -10.59
CA ASN A 114 2.88 -1.70 -11.09
C ASN A 114 2.95 -0.23 -10.67
N ALA A 115 2.15 0.19 -9.69
CA ALA A 115 2.15 1.55 -9.19
C ALA A 115 2.43 1.60 -7.68
N ILE A 116 3.20 2.61 -7.26
CA ILE A 116 3.38 2.95 -5.84
C ILE A 116 2.03 3.47 -5.31
N PRO A 117 1.47 2.88 -4.24
CA PRO A 117 0.17 3.29 -3.70
C PRO A 117 0.15 4.75 -3.27
N ARG A 118 -0.75 5.55 -3.88
CA ARG A 118 -0.92 6.98 -3.57
C ARG A 118 -1.91 7.24 -2.45
N GLU A 119 -2.82 6.30 -2.25
CA GLU A 119 -3.93 6.41 -1.31
C GLU A 119 -4.14 5.08 -0.60
N ALA A 120 -4.49 5.15 0.67
CA ALA A 120 -4.91 4.01 1.45
C ALA A 120 -5.80 4.47 2.60
N TYR A 121 -6.74 3.61 3.02
CA TYR A 121 -7.57 3.87 4.18
C TYR A 121 -7.81 2.61 5.01
N ALA A 122 -8.17 2.83 6.25
CA ALA A 122 -8.69 1.79 7.13
C ALA A 122 -9.88 2.30 7.93
N ILE A 123 -10.82 1.40 8.20
CA ILE A 123 -11.93 1.62 9.15
C ILE A 123 -11.61 0.77 10.39
N CYS A 124 -11.55 1.45 11.51
CA CYS A 124 -11.15 0.85 12.78
C CYS A 124 -12.11 1.23 13.89
N ALA A 125 -12.04 0.48 14.99
CA ALA A 125 -12.70 0.83 16.24
C ALA A 125 -11.72 0.68 17.41
N VAL A 126 -11.83 1.58 18.39
CA VAL A 126 -11.11 1.56 19.67
C VAL A 126 -12.10 1.84 20.79
N PRO A 127 -11.80 1.53 22.05
CA PRO A 127 -12.63 1.96 23.18
C PRO A 127 -12.93 3.46 23.11
N GLU A 128 -14.16 3.88 23.46
CA GLU A 128 -14.61 5.28 23.32
C GLU A 128 -13.72 6.27 24.12
N ASP A 129 -13.14 5.84 25.24
CA ASP A 129 -12.20 6.63 26.04
C ASP A 129 -10.87 6.87 25.35
N ALA A 130 -10.47 6.01 24.41
CA ALA A 130 -9.27 6.16 23.60
C ALA A 130 -9.43 7.16 22.42
N LYS A 131 -10.63 7.66 22.15
CA LYS A 131 -10.94 8.58 21.03
C LYS A 131 -10.05 9.82 20.97
N HIS A 132 -9.75 10.41 22.12
CA HIS A 132 -8.88 11.58 22.19
C HIS A 132 -7.43 11.20 21.85
N ASP A 133 -6.97 10.07 22.35
CA ASP A 133 -5.60 9.59 22.13
C ASP A 133 -5.36 9.26 20.66
N VAL A 134 -6.33 8.64 19.97
CA VAL A 134 -6.24 8.36 18.53
C VAL A 134 -6.02 9.65 17.74
N ARG A 135 -6.76 10.73 18.06
CA ARG A 135 -6.62 12.03 17.37
C ARG A 135 -5.29 12.68 17.66
N THR A 136 -4.87 12.63 18.91
CA THR A 136 -3.58 13.19 19.34
C THR A 136 -2.43 12.45 18.66
N GLU A 137 -2.47 11.13 18.66
CA GLU A 137 -1.43 10.31 18.03
C GLU A 137 -1.40 10.50 16.50
N LEU A 138 -2.57 10.67 15.85
CA LEU A 138 -2.58 10.98 14.43
C LEU A 138 -1.90 12.31 14.13
N ASN A 139 -2.15 13.36 14.93
CA ASN A 139 -1.51 14.66 14.72
C ASN A 139 0.01 14.58 14.89
N ILE A 140 0.48 13.86 15.92
CA ILE A 140 1.92 13.62 16.13
C ILE A 140 2.50 12.85 14.94
N PHE A 141 1.87 11.75 14.57
CA PHE A 141 2.31 10.91 13.45
C PHE A 141 2.30 11.66 12.12
N THR A 142 1.28 12.49 11.86
CA THR A 142 1.20 13.34 10.67
C THR A 142 2.42 14.26 10.58
N SER A 143 2.73 14.97 11.66
CA SER A 143 3.90 15.86 11.70
C SER A 143 5.22 15.13 11.48
N GLU A 144 5.36 13.92 12.02
CA GLU A 144 6.55 13.08 11.79
C GLU A 144 6.69 12.71 10.31
N VAL A 145 5.61 12.22 9.68
CA VAL A 145 5.65 11.76 8.28
C VAL A 145 5.75 12.93 7.30
N GLU A 146 5.07 14.06 7.58
CA GLU A 146 5.21 15.28 6.78
C GLU A 146 6.66 15.79 6.81
N ASN A 147 7.33 15.75 7.94
CA ASN A 147 8.74 16.13 8.05
C ASN A 147 9.66 15.14 7.32
N GLU A 148 9.40 13.83 7.46
CA GLU A 148 10.15 12.75 6.80
C GLU A 148 10.08 12.87 5.26
N LEU A 149 8.90 13.17 4.72
CA LEU A 149 8.62 13.18 3.28
C LEU A 149 8.43 14.59 2.69
N SER A 150 8.81 15.63 3.40
CA SER A 150 8.57 17.03 3.02
C SER A 150 9.04 17.40 1.61
N VAL A 151 10.13 16.80 1.15
CA VAL A 151 10.71 17.07 -0.19
C VAL A 151 10.01 16.24 -1.28
N THR A 152 9.71 14.98 -1.00
CA THR A 152 9.17 14.06 -1.99
C THR A 152 7.66 14.13 -2.09
N GLU A 153 6.96 14.38 -0.98
CA GLU A 153 5.50 14.33 -0.87
C GLU A 153 4.90 15.58 -0.18
N PRO A 154 5.04 16.78 -0.77
CA PRO A 154 4.59 18.03 -0.13
C PRO A 154 3.06 18.11 0.05
N ASP A 155 2.30 17.32 -0.70
CA ASP A 155 0.84 17.30 -0.65
C ASP A 155 0.25 16.16 0.20
N LEU A 156 1.11 15.41 0.91
CA LEU A 156 0.69 14.35 1.81
C LEU A 156 -0.35 14.87 2.82
N ARG A 157 -1.40 14.08 3.03
CA ARG A 157 -2.45 14.34 4.03
C ARG A 157 -2.83 13.04 4.72
N LEU A 158 -2.92 13.13 6.04
CA LEU A 158 -3.56 12.10 6.86
C LEU A 158 -4.86 12.69 7.41
N VAL A 159 -5.96 12.00 7.19
CA VAL A 159 -7.30 12.45 7.59
C VAL A 159 -7.93 11.40 8.50
N LEU A 160 -8.58 11.84 9.57
CA LEU A 160 -9.37 11.00 10.44
C LEU A 160 -10.79 11.56 10.54
N GLU A 161 -11.75 10.72 10.21
CA GLU A 161 -13.17 11.02 10.30
C GLU A 161 -13.87 10.02 11.23
N SER A 162 -14.89 10.46 11.92
CA SER A 162 -15.76 9.54 12.67
C SER A 162 -16.56 8.72 11.66
N GLU A 163 -16.65 7.42 11.91
CA GLU A 163 -17.32 6.48 11.01
C GLU A 163 -18.56 5.86 11.69
N THR A 164 -19.49 5.40 10.87
CA THR A 164 -20.67 4.66 11.36
C THR A 164 -20.23 3.33 11.98
N PRO A 165 -20.85 2.91 13.10
CA PRO A 165 -20.52 1.65 13.72
C PRO A 165 -20.69 0.45 12.79
N ARG A 166 -19.68 -0.41 12.76
CA ARG A 166 -19.70 -1.71 12.09
C ARG A 166 -20.01 -2.79 13.09
N LYS A 167 -20.72 -3.84 12.67
CA LYS A 167 -21.05 -4.97 13.57
C LYS A 167 -19.84 -5.85 13.81
N THR A 168 -19.02 -6.06 12.79
CA THR A 168 -17.92 -7.01 12.80
C THR A 168 -16.61 -6.37 12.38
N ALA A 169 -15.53 -7.00 12.83
CA ALA A 169 -14.15 -6.69 12.48
C ALA A 169 -13.39 -7.99 12.17
N ILE A 170 -12.20 -7.87 11.61
CA ILE A 170 -11.25 -8.96 11.45
C ILE A 170 -10.78 -9.41 12.83
N ASP A 171 -10.67 -10.71 13.07
CA ASP A 171 -10.16 -11.23 14.34
C ASP A 171 -8.75 -10.67 14.67
N GLN A 172 -8.48 -10.54 15.97
CA GLN A 172 -7.27 -9.89 16.47
C GLN A 172 -5.97 -10.58 16.04
N ASP A 173 -5.96 -11.92 15.97
CA ASP A 173 -4.78 -12.67 15.55
C ASP A 173 -4.46 -12.41 14.07
N THR A 174 -5.48 -12.43 13.20
CA THR A 174 -5.31 -12.12 11.78
C THR A 174 -4.94 -10.65 11.57
N THR A 175 -5.55 -9.72 12.30
CA THR A 175 -5.18 -8.31 12.31
C THR A 175 -3.70 -8.14 12.63
N ALA A 176 -3.22 -8.75 13.72
CA ALA A 176 -1.82 -8.66 14.13
C ALA A 176 -0.85 -9.25 13.07
N ARG A 177 -1.21 -10.39 12.46
CA ARG A 177 -0.41 -10.99 11.39
C ARG A 177 -0.37 -10.12 10.13
N LEU A 178 -1.51 -9.55 9.73
CA LEU A 178 -1.60 -8.66 8.58
C LEU A 178 -0.75 -7.40 8.77
N LEU A 179 -0.88 -6.72 9.92
CA LEU A 179 -0.09 -5.52 10.21
C LEU A 179 1.42 -5.84 10.25
N LYS A 180 1.82 -6.97 10.82
CA LYS A 180 3.22 -7.42 10.82
C LYS A 180 3.73 -7.72 9.40
N ALA A 181 2.94 -8.38 8.56
CA ALA A 181 3.30 -8.67 7.17
C ALA A 181 3.49 -7.39 6.36
N LEU A 182 2.54 -6.45 6.46
CA LEU A 182 2.64 -5.14 5.81
C LEU A 182 3.83 -4.32 6.35
N TYR A 183 4.16 -4.45 7.63
CA TYR A 183 5.32 -3.78 8.21
C TYR A 183 6.64 -4.34 7.66
N ALA A 184 6.74 -5.67 7.58
CA ALA A 184 7.93 -6.38 7.12
C ALA A 184 8.14 -6.29 5.60
N ALA A 185 7.07 -6.14 4.81
CA ALA A 185 7.19 -6.01 3.35
C ALA A 185 8.08 -4.82 2.98
N PRO A 186 9.15 -5.00 2.18
CA PRO A 186 10.02 -3.91 1.79
C PRO A 186 9.33 -2.93 0.85
N HIS A 187 9.80 -1.69 0.83
CA HIS A 187 9.45 -0.68 -0.16
C HIS A 187 10.69 0.14 -0.49
N GLY A 188 10.96 0.35 -1.77
CA GLY A 188 12.14 1.05 -2.24
C GLY A 188 13.13 0.12 -2.94
N VAL A 189 14.30 0.63 -3.25
CA VAL A 189 15.40 -0.14 -3.82
C VAL A 189 15.93 -1.12 -2.78
N TYR A 190 15.83 -2.41 -3.06
CA TYR A 190 16.29 -3.47 -2.16
C TYR A 190 17.78 -3.76 -2.37
N ALA A 191 18.23 -3.77 -3.62
CA ALA A 191 19.62 -3.95 -4.01
C ALA A 191 19.87 -3.32 -5.38
N MET A 192 21.10 -2.94 -5.65
CA MET A 192 21.55 -2.47 -6.96
C MET A 192 22.14 -3.64 -7.75
N SER A 193 22.04 -3.56 -9.09
CA SER A 193 22.82 -4.43 -9.97
C SER A 193 24.32 -4.22 -9.72
N GLN A 194 25.10 -5.28 -9.90
CA GLN A 194 26.56 -5.21 -9.80
C GLN A 194 27.24 -4.96 -11.16
N ASP A 195 26.43 -4.86 -12.22
CA ASP A 195 26.89 -4.64 -13.60
C ASP A 195 27.05 -3.14 -13.90
#